data_d06f93522542fc69a8c11a654cdfae2b
#
_entry.id   d06f93522542fc69a8c11a654cdfae2b
#
_cell.length_a   1.000
_cell.length_b   1.000
_cell.length_c   1.000
_cell.angle_alpha   90.00
_cell.angle_beta   90.00
_cell.angle_gamma   90.00
#
_symmetry.space_group_name_H-M   'P 1'
#
loop_
_entity.id
_entity.type
_entity.pdbx_description
1 polymer ?
#
loop_
_entity_poly.entity_id
_entity_poly.type
_entity_poly.pdbx_seq_one_letter_code
_entity_poly.pdbx_strand_id
1 'polypeptide(L)'
;MGVLILSFSANKVNEDSYIPNKKGLTFACVDECINELDKKSIKSKHICMNYKNIKRCLACGKRGWGICLEKHKCIIDDDFNKIYNTMNEYDGYIFVTPVYFWEMSESAKTFFDRLKRCDAFNDSSKIKGKKFISIACAGGSGNGTENTLQAFDTLNHFMKMDMIGRIPVTKFNFEEQKQEIRNCISKFLK
;
A
#
# COMPACT_ATOMS: atom_id res chain seq x y z
N MET A 1 -0.91 -17.61 8.80
CA MET A 1 -0.35 -16.51 8.00
C MET A 1 -1.45 -15.51 7.69
N GLY A 2 -1.19 -14.22 7.86
CA GLY A 2 -2.12 -13.13 7.58
C GLY A 2 -1.50 -12.08 6.64
N VAL A 3 -2.27 -11.58 5.66
CA VAL A 3 -1.86 -10.54 4.71
C VAL A 3 -2.72 -9.30 4.89
N LEU A 4 -2.08 -8.15 5.03
CA LEU A 4 -2.74 -6.85 5.09
C LEU A 4 -2.72 -6.18 3.72
N ILE A 5 -3.88 -5.81 3.21
CA ILE A 5 -4.03 -5.06 1.97
C ILE A 5 -4.30 -3.60 2.32
N LEU A 6 -3.46 -2.70 1.84
CA LEU A 6 -3.68 -1.25 1.92
C LEU A 6 -3.96 -0.70 0.51
N SER A 7 -5.14 -0.15 0.30
CA SER A 7 -5.48 0.53 -0.96
C SER A 7 -5.58 2.04 -0.77
N PHE A 8 -4.98 2.79 -1.68
CA PHE A 8 -4.87 4.24 -1.62
C PHE A 8 -5.68 4.88 -2.73
N SER A 9 -6.31 6.02 -2.45
CA SER A 9 -7.08 6.83 -3.41
C SER A 9 -7.98 6.03 -4.35
N ALA A 10 -8.37 4.86 -3.91
CA ALA A 10 -9.38 4.09 -4.58
C ALA A 10 -10.69 4.89 -4.58
N ASN A 11 -11.59 4.66 -5.50
CA ASN A 11 -12.82 5.41 -5.64
C ASN A 11 -13.47 5.67 -4.28
N LYS A 12 -13.49 6.93 -3.88
CA LYS A 12 -14.23 7.35 -2.71
C LYS A 12 -15.70 7.23 -3.07
N VAL A 13 -16.31 6.18 -2.61
CA VAL A 13 -17.76 6.04 -2.66
C VAL A 13 -18.31 6.97 -1.59
N ASN A 14 -18.64 8.20 -1.96
CA ASN A 14 -19.63 8.94 -1.20
C ASN A 14 -20.96 8.24 -1.48
N GLU A 15 -21.64 7.82 -0.45
CA GLU A 15 -22.97 7.21 -0.56
C GLU A 15 -23.91 8.09 -1.39
N ASP A 16 -23.73 9.41 -1.36
CA ASP A 16 -24.55 10.41 -2.07
C ASP A 16 -24.14 10.65 -3.54
N SER A 17 -23.00 10.17 -4.01
CA SER A 17 -22.51 10.40 -5.38
C SER A 17 -22.21 9.11 -6.13
N TYR A 18 -22.72 8.01 -5.66
CA TYR A 18 -22.39 6.69 -6.13
C TYR A 18 -23.08 6.34 -7.46
N ILE A 19 -22.27 5.97 -8.46
CA ILE A 19 -22.75 5.25 -9.64
C ILE A 19 -22.67 3.76 -9.31
N PRO A 20 -23.78 3.06 -9.06
CA PRO A 20 -23.77 1.65 -8.73
C PRO A 20 -23.01 0.84 -9.78
N ASN A 21 -22.20 -0.13 -9.34
CA ASN A 21 -21.52 -1.12 -10.17
C ASN A 21 -20.31 -0.66 -11.02
N LYS A 22 -19.80 0.56 -10.86
CA LYS A 22 -18.49 0.95 -11.45
C LYS A 22 -17.39 0.93 -10.41
N LYS A 23 -16.83 -0.24 -10.15
CA LYS A 23 -15.60 -0.37 -9.39
C LYS A 23 -14.45 0.19 -10.23
N GLY A 24 -13.66 1.12 -9.66
CA GLY A 24 -12.42 1.58 -10.29
C GLY A 24 -11.36 0.46 -10.33
N LEU A 25 -10.37 0.63 -11.21
CA LEU A 25 -9.31 -0.35 -11.42
C LEU A 25 -8.58 -0.75 -10.14
N THR A 26 -8.31 0.21 -9.24
CA THR A 26 -7.68 -0.06 -7.94
C THR A 26 -8.52 -1.04 -7.09
N PHE A 27 -9.84 -0.85 -7.02
CA PHE A 27 -10.73 -1.80 -6.33
C PHE A 27 -10.78 -3.16 -7.01
N ALA A 28 -10.78 -3.19 -8.34
CA ALA A 28 -10.76 -4.46 -9.07
C ALA A 28 -9.49 -5.27 -8.76
N CYS A 29 -8.33 -4.61 -8.61
CA CYS A 29 -7.10 -5.26 -8.16
C CYS A 29 -7.20 -5.75 -6.72
N VAL A 30 -7.80 -4.97 -5.82
CA VAL A 30 -8.01 -5.40 -4.42
C VAL A 30 -8.93 -6.62 -4.35
N ASP A 31 -10.05 -6.60 -5.08
CA ASP A 31 -10.98 -7.74 -5.13
C ASP A 31 -10.28 -9.02 -5.65
N GLU A 32 -9.45 -8.90 -6.69
CA GLU A 32 -8.68 -10.05 -7.20
C GLU A 32 -7.70 -10.57 -6.13
N CYS A 33 -7.02 -9.67 -5.40
CA CYS A 33 -6.15 -10.07 -4.30
C CYS A 33 -6.90 -10.81 -3.20
N ILE A 34 -8.05 -10.29 -2.76
CA ILE A 34 -8.87 -10.92 -1.71
C ILE A 34 -9.32 -12.31 -2.18
N ASN A 35 -9.91 -12.39 -3.38
CA ASN A 35 -10.40 -13.65 -3.93
C ASN A 35 -9.30 -14.72 -4.01
N GLU A 36 -8.09 -14.34 -4.41
CA GLU A 36 -6.98 -15.30 -4.51
C GLU A 36 -6.41 -15.70 -3.14
N LEU A 37 -6.35 -14.77 -2.18
CA LEU A 37 -5.95 -15.07 -0.80
C LEU A 37 -6.95 -16.04 -0.15
N ASP A 38 -8.25 -15.81 -0.35
CA ASP A 38 -9.31 -16.67 0.19
C ASP A 38 -9.25 -18.10 -0.41
N LYS A 39 -9.04 -18.22 -1.73
CA LYS A 39 -8.83 -19.52 -2.40
C LYS A 39 -7.66 -20.30 -1.79
N LYS A 40 -6.63 -19.60 -1.32
CA LYS A 40 -5.44 -20.21 -0.69
C LYS A 40 -5.57 -20.35 0.82
N SER A 41 -6.73 -20.03 1.40
CA SER A 41 -6.96 -20.05 2.86
C SER A 41 -5.98 -19.16 3.64
N ILE A 42 -5.52 -18.07 3.03
CA ILE A 42 -4.68 -17.05 3.66
C ILE A 42 -5.59 -15.98 4.26
N LYS A 43 -5.53 -15.78 5.57
CA LYS A 43 -6.30 -14.72 6.22
C LYS A 43 -5.90 -13.36 5.67
N SER A 44 -6.86 -12.55 5.29
CA SER A 44 -6.61 -11.20 4.80
C SER A 44 -7.42 -10.15 5.54
N LYS A 45 -6.90 -8.92 5.56
CA LYS A 45 -7.63 -7.72 6.00
C LYS A 45 -7.37 -6.61 5.01
N HIS A 46 -8.42 -6.00 4.52
CA HIS A 46 -8.33 -4.82 3.67
C HIS A 46 -8.60 -3.55 4.47
N ILE A 47 -7.73 -2.56 4.32
CA ILE A 47 -7.92 -1.20 4.79
C ILE A 47 -7.93 -0.27 3.58
N CYS A 48 -9.09 0.30 3.29
CA CYS A 48 -9.21 1.37 2.31
C CYS A 48 -8.81 2.70 2.95
N MET A 49 -7.69 3.27 2.50
CA MET A 49 -7.11 4.48 3.08
C MET A 49 -7.95 5.73 2.86
N ASN A 50 -8.88 5.70 1.88
CA ASN A 50 -9.81 6.81 1.65
C ASN A 50 -10.75 7.09 2.83
N TYR A 51 -11.00 6.06 3.65
CA TYR A 51 -11.84 6.18 4.85
C TYR A 51 -11.02 6.42 6.11
N LYS A 52 -9.74 6.81 5.96
CA LYS A 52 -8.81 7.05 7.06
C LYS A 52 -8.37 8.52 7.08
N ASN A 53 -8.34 9.08 8.26
CA ASN A 53 -7.80 10.42 8.45
C ASN A 53 -6.27 10.31 8.60
N ILE A 54 -5.55 10.48 7.50
CA ILE A 54 -4.08 10.47 7.49
C ILE A 54 -3.60 11.86 7.06
N LYS A 55 -3.11 12.64 8.00
CA LYS A 55 -2.56 13.96 7.74
C LYS A 55 -1.14 13.87 7.17
N ARG A 56 -0.76 14.86 6.35
CA ARG A 56 0.60 14.98 5.81
C ARG A 56 1.64 15.08 6.92
N CYS A 57 2.87 14.67 6.63
CA CYS A 57 4.00 14.88 7.53
C CYS A 57 4.26 16.38 7.74
N LEU A 58 4.38 16.82 8.99
CA LEU A 58 4.64 18.21 9.35
C LEU A 58 6.12 18.54 9.48
N ALA A 59 7.02 17.57 9.22
CA ALA A 59 8.46 17.74 9.42
C ALA A 59 8.78 18.32 10.82
N CYS A 60 8.05 17.87 11.84
CA CYS A 60 8.12 18.39 13.21
C CYS A 60 9.46 18.07 13.87
N GLY A 61 10.04 19.05 14.56
CA GLY A 61 11.31 18.90 15.26
C GLY A 61 12.52 19.41 14.48
N LYS A 62 13.69 19.33 15.09
CA LYS A 62 14.94 19.83 14.52
C LYS A 62 15.31 19.02 13.25
N ARG A 63 15.71 19.72 12.19
CA ARG A 63 16.08 19.13 10.88
C ARG A 63 14.97 18.30 10.24
N GLY A 64 13.70 18.59 10.57
CA GLY A 64 12.55 17.88 10.00
C GLY A 64 12.28 16.50 10.59
N TRP A 65 12.96 16.09 11.67
CA TRP A 65 12.74 14.86 12.39
C TRP A 65 12.23 15.15 13.81
N GLY A 66 11.14 14.51 14.19
CA GLY A 66 10.57 14.57 15.54
C GLY A 66 10.78 13.26 16.29
N ILE A 67 9.86 12.96 17.18
CA ILE A 67 9.89 11.71 17.97
C ILE A 67 9.81 10.42 17.12
N CYS A 68 9.47 10.55 15.84
CA CYS A 68 9.43 9.42 14.91
C CYS A 68 10.79 8.73 14.74
N LEU A 69 11.90 9.46 14.88
CA LEU A 69 13.24 8.89 14.81
C LEU A 69 13.62 8.09 16.06
N GLU A 70 13.24 8.59 17.25
CA GLU A 70 13.66 8.01 18.52
C GLU A 70 12.63 7.04 19.10
N LYS A 71 11.34 7.36 18.93
CA LYS A 71 10.23 6.59 19.52
C LYS A 71 9.48 5.76 18.49
N HIS A 72 9.89 5.80 17.23
CA HIS A 72 9.26 5.05 16.13
C HIS A 72 7.74 5.23 16.08
N LYS A 73 7.29 6.46 16.39
CA LYS A 73 5.87 6.84 16.49
C LYS A 73 5.67 8.24 15.95
N CYS A 74 4.62 8.47 15.18
CA CYS A 74 4.26 9.81 14.75
C CYS A 74 3.55 10.57 15.87
N ILE A 75 3.87 11.87 16.03
CA ILE A 75 3.22 12.75 17.02
C ILE A 75 1.83 13.20 16.57
N ILE A 76 1.54 13.13 15.27
CA ILE A 76 0.26 13.60 14.73
C ILE A 76 -0.84 12.66 15.19
N ASP A 77 -1.87 13.22 15.83
CA ASP A 77 -3.05 12.49 16.28
C ASP A 77 -4.00 12.31 15.07
N ASP A 78 -3.96 11.10 14.52
CA ASP A 78 -4.77 10.61 13.41
C ASP A 78 -4.69 9.08 13.29
N ASP A 79 -5.25 8.50 12.23
CA ASP A 79 -5.29 7.05 12.05
C ASP A 79 -3.92 6.39 11.75
N PHE A 80 -2.87 7.17 11.48
CA PHE A 80 -1.58 6.62 11.03
C PHE A 80 -0.98 5.61 12.02
N ASN A 81 -0.82 6.00 13.29
CA ASN A 81 -0.19 5.13 14.28
C ASN A 81 -0.98 3.83 14.49
N LYS A 82 -2.31 3.89 14.41
CA LYS A 82 -3.17 2.71 14.52
C LYS A 82 -2.94 1.75 13.34
N ILE A 83 -2.85 2.27 12.12
CA ILE A 83 -2.59 1.45 10.93
C ILE A 83 -1.17 0.89 10.97
N TYR A 84 -0.16 1.71 11.32
CA TYR A 84 1.22 1.27 11.48
C TYR A 84 1.34 0.13 12.51
N ASN A 85 0.68 0.25 13.66
CA ASN A 85 0.64 -0.83 14.64
C ASN A 85 -0.05 -2.09 14.10
N THR A 86 -1.15 -1.93 13.34
CA THR A 86 -1.83 -3.04 12.68
C THR A 86 -0.90 -3.78 11.71
N MET A 87 -0.01 -3.08 10.98
CA MET A 87 0.97 -3.75 10.11
C MET A 87 1.85 -4.75 10.86
N ASN A 88 2.15 -4.50 12.12
CA ASN A 88 2.96 -5.41 12.94
C ASN A 88 2.30 -6.78 13.20
N GLU A 89 0.96 -6.85 13.07
CA GLU A 89 0.15 -8.05 13.33
C GLU A 89 0.07 -9.00 12.12
N TYR A 90 0.54 -8.57 10.94
CA TYR A 90 0.44 -9.32 9.68
C TYR A 90 1.81 -9.80 9.21
N ASP A 91 1.80 -10.91 8.47
CA ASP A 91 3.01 -11.58 7.96
C ASP A 91 3.46 -11.04 6.60
N GLY A 92 2.57 -10.35 5.89
CA GLY A 92 2.86 -9.77 4.60
C GLY A 92 1.89 -8.67 4.19
N TYR A 93 2.22 -7.97 3.10
CA TYR A 93 1.47 -6.79 2.65
C TYR A 93 1.18 -6.80 1.17
N ILE A 94 0.04 -6.19 0.80
CA ILE A 94 -0.25 -5.81 -0.58
C ILE A 94 -0.59 -4.32 -0.59
N PHE A 95 0.17 -3.53 -1.35
CA PHE A 95 -0.04 -2.10 -1.52
C PHE A 95 -0.59 -1.83 -2.90
N VAL A 96 -1.78 -1.22 -2.97
CA VAL A 96 -2.46 -0.92 -4.23
C VAL A 96 -2.73 0.57 -4.32
N THR A 97 -2.15 1.25 -5.30
CA THR A 97 -2.32 2.70 -5.49
C THR A 97 -2.61 3.04 -6.95
N PRO A 98 -3.50 4.01 -7.23
CA PRO A 98 -3.59 4.57 -8.56
C PRO A 98 -2.37 5.46 -8.84
N VAL A 99 -2.10 5.65 -10.12
CA VAL A 99 -1.13 6.62 -10.61
C VAL A 99 -1.82 7.96 -10.78
N TYR A 100 -1.34 8.97 -10.07
CA TYR A 100 -1.76 10.36 -10.21
C TYR A 100 -0.57 11.21 -10.62
N PHE A 101 -0.71 11.90 -11.74
CA PHE A 101 0.34 12.76 -12.27
C PHE A 101 1.74 12.09 -12.31
N TRP A 102 1.81 10.91 -12.94
CA TRP A 102 3.04 10.10 -13.12
C TRP A 102 3.61 9.45 -11.84
N GLU A 103 2.98 9.60 -10.70
CA GLU A 103 3.48 9.12 -9.41
C GLU A 103 2.39 8.38 -8.62
N MET A 104 2.76 7.78 -7.49
CA MET A 104 1.78 7.24 -6.57
C MET A 104 0.83 8.34 -6.08
N SER A 105 -0.40 7.96 -5.76
CA SER A 105 -1.40 8.92 -5.28
C SER A 105 -0.91 9.67 -4.03
N GLU A 106 -1.44 10.88 -3.83
CA GLU A 106 -1.12 11.73 -2.67
C GLU A 106 -1.36 10.99 -1.35
N SER A 107 -2.46 10.23 -1.24
CA SER A 107 -2.76 9.46 -0.03
C SER A 107 -1.73 8.36 0.25
N ALA A 108 -1.20 7.70 -0.80
CA ALA A 108 -0.12 6.74 -0.68
C ALA A 108 1.17 7.42 -0.24
N LYS A 109 1.56 8.50 -0.93
CA LYS A 109 2.75 9.26 -0.60
C LYS A 109 2.74 9.77 0.83
N THR A 110 1.62 10.32 1.28
CA THR A 110 1.42 10.81 2.65
C THR A 110 1.64 9.72 3.69
N PHE A 111 1.08 8.54 3.45
CA PHE A 111 1.25 7.40 4.36
C PHE A 111 2.69 6.90 4.38
N PHE A 112 3.30 6.66 3.22
CA PHE A 112 4.65 6.08 3.12
C PHE A 112 5.75 7.05 3.58
N ASP A 113 5.60 8.36 3.40
CA ASP A 113 6.51 9.36 3.96
C ASP A 113 6.59 9.26 5.49
N ARG A 114 5.45 9.05 6.14
CA ARG A 114 5.40 8.89 7.60
C ARG A 114 5.86 7.51 8.04
N LEU A 115 5.49 6.45 7.30
CA LEU A 115 5.94 5.09 7.57
C LEU A 115 7.47 5.02 7.55
N LYS A 116 8.09 5.52 6.47
CA LYS A 116 9.56 5.58 6.36
C LYS A 116 10.21 6.31 7.54
N ARG A 117 9.62 7.42 7.99
CA ARG A 117 10.17 8.19 9.13
C ARG A 117 10.05 7.47 10.46
N CYS A 118 9.01 6.67 10.65
CA CYS A 118 8.82 5.94 11.90
C CYS A 118 9.58 4.60 11.94
N ASP A 119 9.78 3.97 10.78
CA ASP A 119 10.25 2.58 10.76
C ASP A 119 11.66 2.36 10.18
N ALA A 120 12.10 3.16 9.19
CA ALA A 120 13.34 2.87 8.45
C ALA A 120 14.61 2.75 9.31
N PHE A 121 14.65 3.37 10.48
CA PHE A 121 15.76 3.31 11.43
C PHE A 121 15.38 2.59 12.73
N ASN A 122 14.31 1.79 12.69
CA ASN A 122 13.83 1.02 13.82
C ASN A 122 14.49 -0.37 13.80
N ASP A 123 15.48 -0.59 14.64
CA ASP A 123 16.15 -1.90 14.73
C ASP A 123 15.20 -3.01 15.23
N SER A 124 14.14 -2.63 15.95
CA SER A 124 13.09 -3.53 16.41
C SER A 124 11.88 -3.59 15.46
N SER A 125 12.04 -3.14 14.22
CA SER A 125 10.97 -3.16 13.21
C SER A 125 10.42 -4.56 13.00
N LYS A 126 9.11 -4.68 13.13
CA LYS A 126 8.39 -5.92 12.87
C LYS A 126 7.95 -6.08 11.41
N ILE A 127 8.16 -5.06 10.58
CA ILE A 127 7.83 -5.13 9.15
C ILE A 127 9.03 -5.49 8.27
N LYS A 128 10.24 -5.35 8.81
CA LYS A 128 11.48 -5.76 8.15
C LYS A 128 11.46 -7.26 7.81
N GLY A 129 11.85 -7.61 6.60
CA GLY A 129 11.88 -8.99 6.10
C GLY A 129 10.51 -9.57 5.75
N LYS A 130 9.40 -8.86 6.02
CA LYS A 130 8.07 -9.33 5.60
C LYS A 130 7.87 -9.15 4.10
N LYS A 131 7.21 -10.11 3.49
CA LYS A 131 6.92 -10.12 2.06
C LYS A 131 5.90 -9.04 1.69
N PHE A 132 6.08 -8.40 0.53
CA PHE A 132 5.07 -7.50 0.00
C PHE A 132 4.94 -7.52 -1.52
N ILE A 133 3.77 -7.14 -1.98
CA ILE A 133 3.42 -6.93 -3.38
C ILE A 133 3.05 -5.46 -3.55
N SER A 134 3.58 -4.81 -4.58
CA SER A 134 3.19 -3.46 -5.00
C SER A 134 2.42 -3.50 -6.30
N ILE A 135 1.27 -2.81 -6.35
CA ILE A 135 0.40 -2.72 -7.52
C ILE A 135 0.16 -1.24 -7.84
N ALA A 136 0.57 -0.82 -9.03
CA ALA A 136 0.35 0.53 -9.55
C ALA A 136 -0.71 0.51 -10.65
N CYS A 137 -1.82 1.24 -10.44
CA CYS A 137 -2.98 1.23 -11.31
C CYS A 137 -3.09 2.52 -12.12
N ALA A 138 -2.94 2.48 -13.44
CA ALA A 138 -3.14 3.62 -14.33
C ALA A 138 -4.38 3.45 -15.21
N GLY A 139 -5.18 4.51 -15.36
CA GLY A 139 -6.44 4.45 -16.10
C GLY A 139 -6.32 4.32 -17.60
N GLY A 140 -5.21 4.74 -18.21
CA GLY A 140 -5.03 4.88 -19.66
C GLY A 140 -3.75 4.26 -20.18
N SER A 141 -2.83 5.10 -20.64
CA SER A 141 -1.58 4.71 -21.31
C SER A 141 -0.60 3.87 -20.48
N GLY A 142 -0.81 3.79 -19.16
CA GLY A 142 0.15 3.15 -18.25
C GLY A 142 1.30 4.07 -17.82
N ASN A 143 1.34 5.30 -18.34
CA ASN A 143 2.35 6.28 -17.97
C ASN A 143 2.36 6.50 -16.44
N GLY A 144 3.56 6.51 -15.85
CA GLY A 144 3.75 6.69 -14.41
C GLY A 144 3.59 5.41 -13.57
N THR A 145 3.15 4.27 -14.13
CA THR A 145 3.14 3.01 -13.38
C THR A 145 4.55 2.63 -12.96
N GLU A 146 5.51 2.78 -13.86
CA GLU A 146 6.92 2.49 -13.59
C GLU A 146 7.49 3.41 -12.51
N ASN A 147 7.25 4.73 -12.59
CA ASN A 147 7.69 5.68 -11.57
C ASN A 147 7.10 5.35 -10.18
N THR A 148 5.80 4.99 -10.15
CA THR A 148 5.13 4.59 -8.92
C THR A 148 5.75 3.32 -8.33
N LEU A 149 6.06 2.33 -9.16
CA LEU A 149 6.71 1.09 -8.73
C LEU A 149 8.15 1.34 -8.28
N GLN A 150 8.88 2.21 -8.98
CA GLN A 150 10.22 2.66 -8.56
C GLN A 150 10.21 3.35 -7.19
N ALA A 151 9.14 4.10 -6.87
CA ALA A 151 8.99 4.69 -5.55
C ALA A 151 8.82 3.61 -4.46
N PHE A 152 8.14 2.49 -4.76
CA PHE A 152 8.09 1.33 -3.87
C PHE A 152 9.45 0.63 -3.74
N ASP A 153 10.23 0.52 -4.83
CA ASP A 153 11.60 -0.02 -4.77
C ASP A 153 12.48 0.83 -3.83
N THR A 154 12.38 2.16 -3.97
CA THR A 154 13.09 3.11 -3.12
C THR A 154 12.65 3.00 -1.66
N LEU A 155 11.34 2.90 -1.40
CA LEU A 155 10.80 2.67 -0.07
C LEU A 155 11.36 1.37 0.52
N ASN A 156 11.36 0.29 -0.27
CA ASN A 156 11.86 -1.02 0.13
C ASN A 156 13.34 -0.99 0.53
N HIS A 157 14.16 -0.22 -0.18
CA HIS A 157 15.58 -0.04 0.20
C HIS A 157 15.74 0.41 1.66
N PHE A 158 14.85 1.29 2.14
CA PHE A 158 14.87 1.77 3.53
C PHE A 158 14.16 0.83 4.51
N MET A 159 13.04 0.23 4.08
CA MET A 159 12.19 -0.60 4.95
C MET A 159 12.68 -2.03 5.07
N LYS A 160 13.55 -2.47 4.16
CA LYS A 160 14.14 -3.82 4.12
C LYS A 160 13.10 -4.94 4.19
N MET A 161 11.97 -4.75 3.53
CA MET A 161 10.99 -5.80 3.30
C MET A 161 11.44 -6.72 2.16
N ASP A 162 10.73 -7.80 1.91
CA ASP A 162 10.96 -8.72 0.79
C ASP A 162 9.90 -8.48 -0.31
N MET A 163 10.29 -7.83 -1.41
CA MET A 163 9.38 -7.56 -2.53
C MET A 163 9.21 -8.80 -3.39
N ILE A 164 8.05 -9.42 -3.33
CA ILE A 164 7.71 -10.64 -4.07
C ILE A 164 6.86 -10.39 -5.32
N GLY A 165 6.41 -9.17 -5.54
CA GLY A 165 5.63 -8.77 -6.71
C GLY A 165 5.65 -7.26 -6.97
N ARG A 166 5.73 -6.91 -8.25
CA ARG A 166 5.82 -5.54 -8.78
C ARG A 166 4.97 -5.47 -10.04
N ILE A 167 3.72 -4.97 -9.91
CA ILE A 167 2.67 -5.21 -10.90
C ILE A 167 2.14 -3.89 -11.46
N PRO A 168 2.46 -3.54 -12.73
CA PRO A 168 1.87 -2.41 -13.44
C PRO A 168 0.52 -2.83 -14.02
N VAL A 169 -0.56 -2.15 -13.63
CA VAL A 169 -1.91 -2.46 -14.10
C VAL A 169 -2.51 -1.28 -14.83
N THR A 170 -3.08 -1.54 -15.99
CA THR A 170 -3.91 -0.60 -16.76
C THR A 170 -5.27 -1.22 -17.04
N LYS A 171 -6.22 -0.40 -17.48
CA LYS A 171 -7.52 -0.92 -17.92
C LYS A 171 -7.40 -1.87 -19.14
N PHE A 172 -6.28 -1.82 -19.88
CA PHE A 172 -6.08 -2.62 -21.09
C PHE A 172 -5.40 -3.96 -20.81
N ASN A 173 -4.56 -4.06 -19.77
CA ASN A 173 -3.86 -5.29 -19.43
C ASN A 173 -4.40 -5.96 -18.15
N PHE A 174 -5.50 -5.49 -17.59
CA PHE A 174 -6.00 -5.97 -16.30
C PHE A 174 -6.24 -7.48 -16.27
N GLU A 175 -6.83 -8.05 -17.33
CA GLU A 175 -7.11 -9.49 -17.37
C GLU A 175 -5.81 -10.33 -17.35
N GLU A 176 -4.78 -9.88 -18.04
CA GLU A 176 -3.45 -10.49 -18.04
C GLU A 176 -2.80 -10.35 -16.64
N GLN A 177 -2.86 -9.15 -16.06
CA GLN A 177 -2.25 -8.86 -14.76
C GLN A 177 -2.93 -9.59 -13.59
N LYS A 178 -4.18 -10.04 -13.72
CA LYS A 178 -4.80 -10.94 -12.74
C LYS A 178 -3.98 -12.21 -12.53
N GLN A 179 -3.44 -12.78 -13.62
CA GLN A 179 -2.62 -13.98 -13.49
C GLN A 179 -1.32 -13.68 -12.74
N GLU A 180 -0.69 -12.52 -12.99
CA GLU A 180 0.52 -12.13 -12.25
C GLU A 180 0.21 -11.84 -10.77
N ILE A 181 -0.93 -11.21 -10.45
CA ILE A 181 -1.41 -11.06 -9.06
C ILE A 181 -1.49 -12.42 -8.38
N ARG A 182 -2.11 -13.43 -9.01
CA ARG A 182 -2.24 -14.80 -8.47
C ARG A 182 -0.89 -15.47 -8.27
N ASN A 183 0.01 -15.32 -9.24
CA ASN A 183 1.37 -15.85 -9.18
C ASN A 183 2.14 -15.25 -7.99
N CYS A 184 2.08 -13.93 -7.83
CA CYS A 184 2.74 -13.24 -6.72
C CYS A 184 2.14 -13.62 -5.35
N ILE A 185 0.82 -13.75 -5.25
CA ILE A 185 0.16 -14.19 -4.01
C ILE A 185 0.62 -15.60 -3.62
N SER A 186 0.85 -16.48 -4.59
CA SER A 186 1.37 -17.82 -4.31
C SER A 186 2.76 -17.84 -3.67
N LYS A 187 3.55 -16.76 -3.85
CA LYS A 187 4.87 -16.62 -3.23
C LYS A 187 4.80 -16.34 -1.72
N PHE A 188 3.65 -15.90 -1.19
CA PHE A 188 3.48 -15.79 0.27
C PHE A 188 3.60 -17.15 0.97
N LEU A 189 3.24 -18.23 0.31
CA LEU A 189 3.25 -19.59 0.87
C LEU A 189 4.63 -20.29 0.79
N LYS A 190 5.58 -19.69 0.13
CA LYS A 190 6.96 -20.18 -0.02
C LYS A 190 7.89 -19.47 0.97
#